data_edb2bc935f2abf01cdada00175df8c68
#
_entry.id   edb2bc935f2abf01cdada00175df8c68
#
_cell.length_a   1.000
_cell.length_b   1.000
_cell.length_c   1.000
_cell.angle_alpha   90.00
_cell.angle_beta   90.00
_cell.angle_gamma   90.00
#
_symmetry.space_group_name_H-M   'P 1'
#
loop_
_entity.id
_entity.type
_entity.pdbx_description
1 polymer ?
#
loop_
_entity_poly.entity_id
_entity_poly.type
_entity_poly.pdbx_seq_one_letter_code
_entity_poly.pdbx_strand_id
1 'polypeptide(L)'
;MMDRFESVGVIVRTMMRPGVGGVLLFSLLIEFPRVLGAESTPVSSERVMAAALRAVAFLSVEVESWRKENSCYSCHNNGDAARALYVARTKGFAISDVSIEATSGWLMHPERWEDNQGDPGYSDKTLARVQFGAAALERFRSDPGAGIPLGKVAALVAECQLPNGQWRLTGSQSIGSPAAYGDILMTHMALETIQGAVGIGEGSKLLSGVHRAEEWLRKVPVRTVLDAASILLAVAGQTDSESRSQRELALAIIRKGQARSGGWGPYETAP
;
A
#
# COMPACT_ATOMS: atom_id res chain seq x y z
N MET A 1 -16.78 15.44 47.52
CA MET A 1 -15.38 15.32 47.90
C MET A 1 -14.59 15.83 46.72
N MET A 2 -14.50 17.09 46.71
CA MET A 2 -13.40 18.08 46.67
C MET A 2 -12.50 17.95 45.44
N ASP A 3 -12.78 18.91 44.60
CA ASP A 3 -11.92 19.87 43.88
C ASP A 3 -10.41 19.64 43.92
N ARG A 4 -9.82 19.66 42.73
CA ARG A 4 -8.58 20.37 42.46
C ARG A 4 -8.60 20.94 41.04
N PHE A 5 -8.94 22.24 40.96
CA PHE A 5 -8.50 23.12 39.89
C PHE A 5 -7.06 23.53 40.19
N GLU A 6 -6.10 23.14 39.35
CA GLU A 6 -4.79 23.79 39.37
C GLU A 6 -4.74 24.89 38.30
N SER A 7 -4.55 26.08 38.80
CA SER A 7 -4.41 27.34 38.07
C SER A 7 -3.16 27.34 37.20
N VAL A 8 -3.34 27.66 35.91
CA VAL A 8 -2.26 27.93 34.96
C VAL A 8 -1.72 29.35 35.26
N GLY A 9 -0.50 29.39 35.76
CA GLY A 9 0.22 30.63 36.02
C GLY A 9 0.80 31.25 34.75
N VAL A 10 0.42 32.49 34.48
CA VAL A 10 1.02 33.30 33.40
C VAL A 10 2.34 33.87 33.91
N ILE A 11 3.47 33.48 33.31
CA ILE A 11 4.79 34.08 33.56
C ILE A 11 5.02 35.18 32.49
N VAL A 12 4.90 36.43 32.90
CA VAL A 12 5.34 37.58 32.07
C VAL A 12 6.81 37.86 32.39
N ARG A 13 7.72 37.61 31.47
CA ARG A 13 9.11 38.06 31.53
C ARG A 13 9.22 39.38 30.78
N THR A 14 9.38 40.46 31.53
CA THR A 14 9.71 41.80 30.99
C THR A 14 11.24 41.87 30.83
N MET A 15 11.74 41.97 29.61
CA MET A 15 13.13 42.38 29.35
C MET A 15 13.15 43.88 29.00
N MET A 16 13.63 44.71 29.91
CA MET A 16 14.00 46.10 29.62
C MET A 16 15.43 46.15 29.08
N ARG A 17 15.60 46.74 27.88
CA ARG A 17 16.87 47.29 27.39
C ARG A 17 16.74 48.80 27.27
N PRO A 18 17.71 49.61 27.75
CA PRO A 18 17.67 51.08 27.61
C PRO A 18 18.24 51.48 26.26
N GLY A 19 17.52 52.39 25.58
CA GLY A 19 18.08 53.22 24.49
C GLY A 19 17.34 53.08 23.16
N VAL A 20 16.67 54.20 22.82
CA VAL A 20 16.20 54.63 21.48
C VAL A 20 14.86 54.04 20.99
N GLY A 21 13.83 54.93 21.00
CA GLY A 21 12.71 54.94 20.06
C GLY A 21 11.77 53.71 20.13
N GLY A 22 10.84 53.70 21.09
CA GLY A 22 9.99 52.58 21.31
C GLY A 22 8.83 52.42 20.34
N VAL A 23 8.73 51.30 19.70
CA VAL A 23 7.48 50.70 19.23
C VAL A 23 7.26 49.45 20.05
N LEU A 24 6.27 49.47 20.95
CA LEU A 24 5.84 48.30 21.72
C LEU A 24 5.06 47.35 20.79
N LEU A 25 5.73 46.29 20.30
CA LEU A 25 5.08 45.15 19.68
C LEU A 25 4.62 44.21 20.80
N PHE A 26 3.32 44.21 21.10
CA PHE A 26 2.69 43.18 21.91
C PHE A 26 2.55 41.92 21.07
N SER A 27 3.46 40.96 21.23
CA SER A 27 3.27 39.62 20.72
C SER A 27 2.35 38.87 21.67
N LEU A 28 1.06 38.78 21.32
CA LEU A 28 0.11 37.89 21.98
C LEU A 28 0.45 36.47 21.55
N LEU A 29 1.15 35.72 22.39
CA LEU A 29 1.25 34.25 22.23
C LEU A 29 -0.10 33.65 22.66
N ILE A 30 -0.97 33.42 21.71
CA ILE A 30 -2.17 32.60 21.91
C ILE A 30 -1.70 31.16 21.96
N GLU A 31 -1.53 30.61 23.15
CA GLU A 31 -1.40 29.15 23.31
C GLU A 31 -2.76 28.53 22.97
N PHE A 32 -2.86 27.94 21.80
CA PHE A 32 -3.96 27.03 21.50
C PHE A 32 -3.89 25.85 22.46
N PRO A 33 -5.01 25.51 23.15
CA PRO A 33 -5.04 24.30 23.93
C PRO A 33 -4.71 23.12 22.99
N ARG A 34 -3.61 22.41 23.24
CA ARG A 34 -3.37 21.12 22.63
C ARG A 34 -4.58 20.27 22.96
N VAL A 35 -5.44 20.03 21.96
CA VAL A 35 -6.42 18.96 22.05
C VAL A 35 -5.59 17.69 22.23
N LEU A 36 -5.50 17.24 23.48
CA LEU A 36 -4.96 15.95 23.82
C LEU A 36 -5.80 14.94 23.00
N GLY A 37 -5.23 14.47 21.89
CA GLY A 37 -5.81 13.38 21.16
C GLY A 37 -6.03 12.26 22.15
N ALA A 38 -7.23 11.71 22.20
CA ALA A 38 -7.55 10.56 23.02
C ALA A 38 -6.43 9.54 22.82
N GLU A 39 -5.69 9.21 23.90
CA GLU A 39 -4.70 8.16 23.87
C GLU A 39 -5.43 6.91 23.38
N SER A 40 -5.18 6.53 22.12
CA SER A 40 -5.72 5.31 21.59
C SER A 40 -5.12 4.18 22.40
N THR A 41 -5.92 3.55 23.24
CA THR A 41 -5.51 2.32 23.94
C THR A 41 -4.93 1.36 22.90
N PRO A 42 -3.69 0.89 23.10
CA PRO A 42 -3.07 -0.01 22.12
C PRO A 42 -3.97 -1.22 21.90
N VAL A 43 -4.27 -1.53 20.64
CA VAL A 43 -5.10 -2.67 20.30
C VAL A 43 -4.39 -3.93 20.77
N SER A 44 -5.04 -4.75 21.60
CA SER A 44 -4.43 -5.97 22.10
C SER A 44 -4.05 -6.92 20.95
N SER A 45 -2.93 -7.64 21.11
CA SER A 45 -2.48 -8.64 20.13
C SER A 45 -3.55 -9.71 19.85
N GLU A 46 -4.35 -10.06 20.84
CA GLU A 46 -5.48 -10.99 20.70
C GLU A 46 -6.57 -10.45 19.73
N ARG A 47 -6.91 -9.18 19.83
CA ARG A 47 -7.88 -8.55 18.92
C ARG A 47 -7.36 -8.49 17.49
N VAL A 48 -6.07 -8.19 17.31
CA VAL A 48 -5.41 -8.22 15.99
C VAL A 48 -5.43 -9.64 15.43
N MET A 49 -5.05 -10.63 16.21
CA MET A 49 -5.05 -12.03 15.80
C MET A 49 -6.46 -12.51 15.42
N ALA A 50 -7.46 -12.20 16.24
CA ALA A 50 -8.85 -12.56 15.95
C ALA A 50 -9.38 -11.90 14.67
N ALA A 51 -8.98 -10.66 14.38
CA ALA A 51 -9.33 -9.98 13.14
C ALA A 51 -8.63 -10.64 11.94
N ALA A 52 -7.34 -10.97 12.06
CA ALA A 52 -6.58 -11.65 11.02
C ALA A 52 -7.17 -13.04 10.69
N LEU A 53 -7.52 -13.82 11.70
CA LEU A 53 -8.18 -15.14 11.51
C LEU A 53 -9.50 -15.02 10.75
N ARG A 54 -10.35 -14.05 11.09
CA ARG A 54 -11.60 -13.81 10.35
C ARG A 54 -11.34 -13.40 8.91
N ALA A 55 -10.34 -12.52 8.68
CA ALA A 55 -9.97 -12.10 7.32
C ALA A 55 -9.47 -13.29 6.49
N VAL A 56 -8.59 -14.12 7.05
CA VAL A 56 -8.09 -15.33 6.39
C VAL A 56 -9.22 -16.28 6.05
N ALA A 57 -10.15 -16.54 6.99
CA ALA A 57 -11.29 -17.40 6.74
C ALA A 57 -12.19 -16.88 5.61
N PHE A 58 -12.49 -15.58 5.61
CA PHE A 58 -13.27 -14.94 4.55
C PHE A 58 -12.56 -15.03 3.18
N LEU A 59 -11.30 -14.62 3.11
CA LEU A 59 -10.54 -14.63 1.85
C LEU A 59 -10.36 -16.05 1.30
N SER A 60 -10.23 -17.07 2.15
CA SER A 60 -10.12 -18.46 1.72
C SER A 60 -11.37 -18.92 0.96
N VAL A 61 -12.55 -18.48 1.39
CA VAL A 61 -13.81 -18.75 0.70
C VAL A 61 -13.88 -17.96 -0.62
N GLU A 62 -13.58 -16.66 -0.58
CA GLU A 62 -13.67 -15.78 -1.75
C GLU A 62 -12.75 -16.21 -2.89
N VAL A 63 -11.51 -16.57 -2.59
CA VAL A 63 -10.53 -17.01 -3.60
C VAL A 63 -10.97 -18.30 -4.27
N GLU A 64 -11.52 -19.25 -3.53
CA GLU A 64 -12.00 -20.53 -4.04
C GLU A 64 -13.30 -20.36 -4.84
N SER A 65 -14.28 -19.63 -4.30
CA SER A 65 -15.63 -19.51 -4.87
C SER A 65 -15.62 -18.74 -6.18
N TRP A 66 -14.86 -17.67 -6.26
CA TRP A 66 -14.89 -16.79 -7.44
C TRP A 66 -14.71 -17.54 -8.75
N ARG A 67 -13.70 -18.39 -8.85
CA ARG A 67 -13.43 -19.16 -10.07
C ARG A 67 -14.58 -20.11 -10.42
N LYS A 68 -15.22 -20.71 -9.41
CA LYS A 68 -16.33 -21.64 -9.60
C LYS A 68 -17.58 -20.93 -10.09
N GLU A 69 -17.87 -19.76 -9.56
CA GLU A 69 -19.08 -19.01 -9.83
C GLU A 69 -19.01 -18.20 -11.13
N ASN A 70 -17.82 -17.67 -11.47
CA ASN A 70 -17.67 -16.71 -12.57
C ASN A 70 -16.93 -17.30 -13.79
N SER A 71 -16.44 -18.54 -13.72
CA SER A 71 -15.69 -19.19 -14.81
C SER A 71 -14.45 -18.41 -15.28
N CYS A 72 -13.94 -17.46 -14.47
CA CYS A 72 -12.75 -16.66 -14.73
C CYS A 72 -11.91 -16.49 -13.47
N TYR A 73 -10.70 -15.96 -13.62
CA TYR A 73 -9.84 -15.54 -12.51
C TYR A 73 -9.90 -14.02 -12.34
N SER A 74 -10.32 -13.56 -11.18
CA SER A 74 -10.36 -12.15 -10.85
C SER A 74 -9.00 -11.64 -10.39
N CYS A 75 -8.57 -10.48 -10.89
CA CYS A 75 -7.37 -9.83 -10.39
C CYS A 75 -7.50 -9.44 -8.91
N HIS A 76 -8.72 -9.23 -8.38
CA HIS A 76 -8.95 -8.95 -6.96
C HIS A 76 -8.97 -10.22 -6.11
N ASN A 77 -9.80 -11.22 -6.46
CA ASN A 77 -9.92 -12.44 -5.67
C ASN A 77 -8.72 -13.37 -5.87
N ASN A 78 -8.35 -13.66 -7.12
CA ASN A 78 -7.28 -14.58 -7.44
C ASN A 78 -5.90 -13.88 -7.55
N GLY A 79 -5.86 -12.55 -7.57
CA GLY A 79 -4.67 -11.73 -7.41
C GLY A 79 -4.50 -11.28 -5.96
N ASP A 80 -5.10 -10.16 -5.57
CA ASP A 80 -4.83 -9.52 -4.27
C ASP A 80 -5.25 -10.37 -3.07
N ALA A 81 -6.43 -11.00 -3.09
CA ALA A 81 -6.87 -11.82 -1.97
C ALA A 81 -6.01 -13.09 -1.83
N ALA A 82 -5.67 -13.76 -2.95
CA ALA A 82 -4.75 -14.89 -2.91
C ALA A 82 -3.36 -14.49 -2.44
N ARG A 83 -2.83 -13.32 -2.86
CA ARG A 83 -1.60 -12.75 -2.34
C ARG A 83 -1.61 -12.63 -0.82
N ALA A 84 -2.71 -12.10 -0.26
CA ALA A 84 -2.87 -11.99 1.19
C ALA A 84 -2.86 -13.37 1.88
N LEU A 85 -3.44 -14.41 1.27
CA LEU A 85 -3.41 -15.78 1.79
C LEU A 85 -1.99 -16.36 1.75
N TYR A 86 -1.20 -16.15 0.70
CA TYR A 86 0.19 -16.59 0.65
C TYR A 86 1.04 -15.90 1.73
N VAL A 87 0.87 -14.59 1.93
CA VAL A 87 1.51 -13.85 3.03
C VAL A 87 1.07 -14.40 4.38
N ALA A 88 -0.22 -14.66 4.58
CA ALA A 88 -0.73 -15.24 5.82
C ALA A 88 -0.09 -16.62 6.11
N ARG A 89 0.09 -17.46 5.09
CA ARG A 89 0.77 -18.76 5.19
C ARG A 89 2.21 -18.59 5.70
N THR A 90 2.97 -17.63 5.17
CA THR A 90 4.34 -17.35 5.66
C THR A 90 4.38 -16.85 7.10
N LYS A 91 3.26 -16.30 7.61
CA LYS A 91 3.09 -15.86 8.99
C LYS A 91 2.53 -16.97 9.92
N GLY A 92 2.41 -18.20 9.42
CA GLY A 92 1.98 -19.34 10.21
C GLY A 92 0.46 -19.54 10.32
N PHE A 93 -0.35 -18.79 9.55
CA PHE A 93 -1.78 -19.08 9.48
C PHE A 93 -2.03 -20.37 8.68
N ALA A 94 -2.94 -21.19 9.18
CA ALA A 94 -3.38 -22.38 8.47
C ALA A 94 -4.26 -21.99 7.27
N ILE A 95 -3.72 -22.17 6.05
CA ILE A 95 -4.43 -21.96 4.79
C ILE A 95 -4.62 -23.32 4.13
N SER A 96 -5.86 -23.67 3.82
CA SER A 96 -6.18 -24.90 3.06
C SER A 96 -5.60 -24.82 1.65
N ASP A 97 -4.93 -25.89 1.20
CA ASP A 97 -4.48 -25.96 -0.18
C ASP A 97 -5.63 -25.91 -1.18
N VAL A 98 -6.79 -26.48 -0.84
CA VAL A 98 -8.00 -26.44 -1.67
C VAL A 98 -8.42 -25.00 -1.98
N SER A 99 -8.34 -24.10 -0.99
CA SER A 99 -8.72 -22.69 -1.18
C SER A 99 -7.88 -21.94 -2.20
N ILE A 100 -6.63 -22.37 -2.45
CA ILE A 100 -5.69 -21.66 -3.31
C ILE A 100 -5.15 -22.47 -4.48
N GLU A 101 -5.53 -23.76 -4.60
CA GLU A 101 -4.99 -24.69 -5.61
C GLU A 101 -5.26 -24.20 -7.04
N ALA A 102 -6.51 -23.87 -7.35
CA ALA A 102 -6.89 -23.39 -8.68
C ALA A 102 -6.15 -22.09 -9.05
N THR A 103 -6.02 -21.17 -8.07
CA THR A 103 -5.28 -19.92 -8.26
C THR A 103 -3.78 -20.18 -8.42
N SER A 104 -3.20 -21.08 -7.62
CA SER A 104 -1.78 -21.46 -7.78
C SER A 104 -1.53 -22.04 -9.17
N GLY A 105 -2.42 -22.91 -9.66
CA GLY A 105 -2.37 -23.44 -11.03
C GLY A 105 -2.43 -22.35 -12.10
N TRP A 106 -3.29 -21.34 -11.91
CA TRP A 106 -3.39 -20.17 -12.79
C TRP A 106 -2.09 -19.36 -12.83
N LEU A 107 -1.52 -19.09 -11.66
CA LEU A 107 -0.30 -18.29 -11.52
C LEU A 107 0.94 -18.97 -12.14
N MET A 108 0.93 -20.30 -12.28
CA MET A 108 2.00 -21.03 -12.97
C MET A 108 2.00 -20.86 -14.50
N HIS A 109 0.93 -20.32 -15.07
CA HIS A 109 0.73 -20.16 -16.50
C HIS A 109 0.55 -18.70 -16.92
N PRO A 110 1.55 -17.82 -16.74
CA PRO A 110 1.44 -16.39 -17.04
C PRO A 110 1.11 -16.12 -18.52
N GLU A 111 1.50 -16.99 -19.44
CA GLU A 111 1.15 -16.92 -20.85
C GLU A 111 -0.35 -17.01 -21.12
N ARG A 112 -1.14 -17.52 -20.17
CA ARG A 112 -2.59 -17.67 -20.28
C ARG A 112 -3.38 -16.53 -19.66
N TRP A 113 -2.73 -15.60 -18.98
CA TRP A 113 -3.44 -14.54 -18.24
C TRP A 113 -4.29 -13.64 -19.14
N GLU A 114 -3.93 -13.51 -20.43
CA GLU A 114 -4.74 -12.78 -21.39
C GLU A 114 -5.93 -13.57 -21.95
N ASP A 115 -5.87 -14.90 -21.85
CA ASP A 115 -6.93 -15.79 -22.30
C ASP A 115 -8.01 -16.01 -21.24
N ASN A 116 -8.01 -15.21 -20.19
CA ASN A 116 -8.97 -15.29 -19.10
C ASN A 116 -10.38 -15.03 -19.64
N GLN A 117 -11.11 -16.11 -19.85
CA GLN A 117 -12.48 -16.07 -20.33
C GLN A 117 -13.41 -15.94 -19.13
N GLY A 118 -14.32 -15.06 -19.21
CA GLY A 118 -15.29 -14.75 -18.18
C GLY A 118 -15.81 -13.34 -18.40
N ASP A 119 -16.97 -13.05 -17.89
CA ASP A 119 -17.55 -11.73 -18.00
C ASP A 119 -17.04 -10.83 -16.87
N PRO A 120 -16.68 -9.62 -17.16
CA PRO A 120 -16.51 -8.94 -18.45
C PRO A 120 -15.08 -9.00 -19.02
N GLY A 121 -14.23 -9.89 -18.54
CA GLY A 121 -12.80 -9.85 -18.80
C GLY A 121 -12.12 -8.78 -17.93
N TYR A 122 -10.86 -8.47 -18.23
CA TYR A 122 -10.18 -7.41 -17.49
C TYR A 122 -10.52 -6.05 -18.11
N SER A 123 -11.05 -5.15 -17.32
CA SER A 123 -11.17 -3.74 -17.69
C SER A 123 -9.80 -3.06 -17.83
N ASP A 124 -8.79 -3.57 -17.10
CA ASP A 124 -7.40 -3.11 -17.13
C ASP A 124 -6.44 -4.31 -17.12
N LYS A 125 -5.92 -4.68 -18.28
CA LYS A 125 -4.99 -5.81 -18.43
C LYS A 125 -3.67 -5.58 -17.71
N THR A 126 -3.19 -4.34 -17.67
CA THR A 126 -1.95 -4.00 -16.99
C THR A 126 -2.09 -4.18 -15.49
N LEU A 127 -3.21 -3.72 -14.91
CA LEU A 127 -3.52 -3.95 -13.51
C LEU A 127 -3.61 -5.44 -13.19
N ALA A 128 -4.31 -6.22 -14.02
CA ALA A 128 -4.44 -7.65 -13.82
C ALA A 128 -3.08 -8.36 -13.82
N ARG A 129 -2.18 -8.03 -14.77
CA ARG A 129 -0.81 -8.58 -14.81
C ARG A 129 -0.03 -8.23 -13.56
N VAL A 130 -0.14 -6.99 -13.05
CA VAL A 130 0.55 -6.56 -11.83
C VAL A 130 0.01 -7.28 -10.60
N GLN A 131 -1.31 -7.42 -10.46
CA GLN A 131 -1.92 -8.10 -9.31
C GLN A 131 -1.61 -9.60 -9.31
N PHE A 132 -1.70 -10.28 -10.45
CA PHE A 132 -1.28 -11.68 -10.56
C PHE A 132 0.24 -11.84 -10.38
N GLY A 133 1.04 -10.90 -10.88
CA GLY A 133 2.49 -10.88 -10.67
C GLY A 133 2.87 -10.81 -9.20
N ALA A 134 2.22 -9.91 -8.46
CA ALA A 134 2.42 -9.79 -7.03
C ALA A 134 1.96 -11.05 -6.25
N ALA A 135 0.85 -11.67 -6.67
CA ALA A 135 0.39 -12.93 -6.08
C ALA A 135 1.38 -14.08 -6.37
N ALA A 136 1.90 -14.16 -7.60
CA ALA A 136 2.90 -15.15 -8.00
C ALA A 136 4.21 -14.99 -7.21
N LEU A 137 4.65 -13.75 -6.95
CA LEU A 137 5.80 -13.46 -6.10
C LEU A 137 5.58 -13.98 -4.67
N GLU A 138 4.44 -13.71 -4.05
CA GLU A 138 4.15 -14.18 -2.69
C GLU A 138 3.94 -15.70 -2.64
N ARG A 139 3.39 -16.30 -3.69
CA ARG A 139 3.34 -17.76 -3.81
C ARG A 139 4.73 -18.36 -3.87
N PHE A 140 5.64 -17.78 -4.67
CA PHE A 140 7.04 -18.18 -4.73
C PHE A 140 7.76 -18.02 -3.38
N ARG A 141 7.56 -16.89 -2.69
CA ARG A 141 8.13 -16.64 -1.36
C ARG A 141 7.63 -17.64 -0.31
N SER A 142 6.34 -18.00 -0.40
CA SER A 142 5.75 -18.98 0.55
C SER A 142 6.22 -20.41 0.33
N ASP A 143 6.58 -20.75 -0.89
CA ASP A 143 7.08 -22.08 -1.27
C ASP A 143 7.89 -21.97 -2.57
N PRO A 144 9.22 -21.80 -2.48
CA PRO A 144 10.08 -21.71 -3.67
C PRO A 144 10.07 -22.96 -4.55
N GLY A 145 9.66 -24.10 -3.98
CA GLY A 145 9.51 -25.38 -4.71
C GLY A 145 8.21 -25.49 -5.53
N ALA A 146 7.30 -24.53 -5.41
CA ALA A 146 5.99 -24.58 -6.06
C ALA A 146 6.00 -24.46 -7.60
N GLY A 147 7.15 -24.31 -8.23
CA GLY A 147 7.28 -24.27 -9.69
C GLY A 147 6.80 -22.97 -10.36
N ILE A 148 6.54 -21.91 -9.59
CA ILE A 148 6.17 -20.62 -10.16
C ILE A 148 7.27 -20.08 -11.07
N PRO A 149 6.99 -19.80 -12.36
CA PRO A 149 7.99 -19.32 -13.31
C PRO A 149 8.23 -17.80 -13.13
N LEU A 150 8.75 -17.39 -11.95
CA LEU A 150 8.82 -15.99 -11.54
C LEU A 150 9.59 -15.12 -12.54
N GLY A 151 10.59 -15.63 -13.23
CA GLY A 151 11.29 -14.90 -14.29
C GLY A 151 10.38 -14.55 -15.48
N LYS A 152 9.50 -15.48 -15.90
CA LYS A 152 8.50 -15.20 -16.95
C LYS A 152 7.43 -14.20 -16.47
N VAL A 153 6.97 -14.38 -15.24
CA VAL A 153 6.00 -13.46 -14.60
C VAL A 153 6.56 -12.03 -14.57
N ALA A 154 7.78 -11.87 -14.10
CA ALA A 154 8.42 -10.57 -14.00
C ALA A 154 8.68 -9.94 -15.39
N ALA A 155 9.05 -10.73 -16.40
CA ALA A 155 9.17 -10.25 -17.77
C ALA A 155 7.84 -9.71 -18.30
N LEU A 156 6.74 -10.44 -18.10
CA LEU A 156 5.41 -10.04 -18.52
C LEU A 156 4.93 -8.74 -17.81
N VAL A 157 5.25 -8.60 -16.52
CA VAL A 157 4.98 -7.36 -15.77
C VAL A 157 5.84 -6.21 -16.31
N ALA A 158 7.12 -6.45 -16.58
CA ALA A 158 8.06 -5.45 -17.08
C ALA A 158 7.69 -4.90 -18.47
N GLU A 159 7.07 -5.71 -19.33
CA GLU A 159 6.56 -5.27 -20.64
C GLU A 159 5.56 -4.10 -20.55
N CYS A 160 4.86 -3.97 -19.42
CA CYS A 160 3.88 -2.92 -19.20
C CYS A 160 4.50 -1.64 -18.60
N GLN A 161 5.82 -1.62 -18.34
CA GLN A 161 6.48 -0.44 -17.77
C GLN A 161 6.57 0.68 -18.80
N LEU A 162 6.15 1.88 -18.42
CA LEU A 162 6.31 3.07 -19.26
C LEU A 162 7.77 3.56 -19.25
N PRO A 163 8.20 4.34 -20.25
CA PRO A 163 9.57 4.85 -20.35
C PRO A 163 10.04 5.65 -19.11
N ASN A 164 9.11 6.32 -18.43
CA ASN A 164 9.38 7.08 -17.21
C ASN A 164 9.50 6.22 -15.95
N GLY A 165 9.33 4.90 -16.05
CA GLY A 165 9.48 3.96 -14.95
C GLY A 165 8.19 3.55 -14.23
N GLN A 166 7.07 4.23 -14.48
CA GLN A 166 5.79 3.90 -13.84
C GLN A 166 5.05 2.75 -14.55
N TRP A 167 4.13 2.11 -13.82
CA TRP A 167 3.00 1.36 -14.38
C TRP A 167 1.74 2.19 -14.18
N ARG A 168 0.96 2.34 -15.23
CA ARG A 168 -0.21 3.21 -15.24
C ARG A 168 -1.48 2.42 -15.35
N LEU A 169 -2.49 2.80 -14.55
CA LEU A 169 -3.85 2.33 -14.69
C LEU A 169 -4.47 2.88 -15.98
N THR A 170 -5.04 2.01 -16.80
CA THR A 170 -5.73 2.40 -18.05
C THR A 170 -7.23 2.64 -17.81
N GLY A 171 -7.82 1.96 -16.82
CA GLY A 171 -9.23 2.04 -16.47
C GLY A 171 -9.59 3.03 -15.37
N SER A 172 -8.72 4.00 -15.03
CA SER A 172 -8.86 4.90 -13.88
C SER A 172 -10.15 5.73 -13.83
N GLN A 173 -10.91 5.79 -14.92
CA GLN A 173 -12.18 6.53 -14.99
C GLN A 173 -13.40 5.61 -15.06
N SER A 174 -13.23 4.30 -15.05
CA SER A 174 -14.34 3.36 -15.10
C SER A 174 -14.96 3.19 -13.71
N ILE A 175 -16.28 3.26 -13.62
CA ILE A 175 -17.01 2.93 -12.39
C ILE A 175 -16.72 1.45 -12.07
N GLY A 176 -16.31 1.17 -10.82
CA GLY A 176 -15.93 -0.18 -10.39
C GLY A 176 -14.48 -0.56 -10.69
N SER A 177 -13.74 0.22 -11.47
CA SER A 177 -12.28 0.15 -11.43
C SER A 177 -11.82 0.47 -10.01
N PRO A 178 -10.76 -0.18 -9.49
CA PRO A 178 -10.28 0.16 -8.16
C PRO A 178 -9.67 1.57 -8.18
N ALA A 179 -10.54 2.58 -8.14
CA ALA A 179 -10.16 3.97 -7.90
C ALA A 179 -9.24 4.09 -6.66
N ALA A 180 -9.29 3.04 -5.82
CA ALA A 180 -8.46 2.87 -4.66
C ALA A 180 -7.05 2.33 -4.94
N TYR A 181 -6.72 1.87 -6.15
CA TYR A 181 -5.41 1.25 -6.40
C TYR A 181 -4.31 2.27 -6.70
N GLY A 182 -4.53 3.18 -7.63
CA GLY A 182 -3.61 4.25 -8.02
C GLY A 182 -2.31 3.79 -8.70
N ASP A 183 -1.71 4.68 -9.49
CA ASP A 183 -0.48 4.39 -10.24
C ASP A 183 0.73 4.12 -9.31
N ILE A 184 0.75 4.75 -8.12
CA ILE A 184 1.86 4.60 -7.16
C ILE A 184 1.86 3.20 -6.56
N LEU A 185 0.71 2.69 -6.08
CA LEU A 185 0.62 1.34 -5.55
C LEU A 185 0.93 0.30 -6.63
N MET A 186 0.38 0.51 -7.83
CA MET A 186 0.62 -0.35 -8.98
C MET A 186 2.11 -0.41 -9.34
N THR A 187 2.79 0.74 -9.38
CA THR A 187 4.22 0.81 -9.66
C THR A 187 5.03 0.12 -8.56
N HIS A 188 4.68 0.31 -7.29
CA HIS A 188 5.33 -0.39 -6.18
C HIS A 188 5.18 -1.91 -6.28
N MET A 189 3.98 -2.41 -6.53
CA MET A 189 3.74 -3.86 -6.64
C MET A 189 4.44 -4.48 -7.85
N ALA A 190 4.46 -3.78 -8.99
CA ALA A 190 5.20 -4.21 -10.17
C ALA A 190 6.71 -4.23 -9.88
N LEU A 191 7.24 -3.19 -9.21
CA LEU A 191 8.63 -3.12 -8.79
C LEU A 191 9.01 -4.30 -7.89
N GLU A 192 8.22 -4.61 -6.85
CA GLU A 192 8.43 -5.76 -5.98
C GLU A 192 8.51 -7.07 -6.77
N THR A 193 7.62 -7.23 -7.77
CA THR A 193 7.58 -8.43 -8.61
C THR A 193 8.85 -8.57 -9.45
N ILE A 194 9.29 -7.51 -10.12
CA ILE A 194 10.49 -7.57 -10.96
C ILE A 194 11.78 -7.66 -10.12
N GLN A 195 11.86 -7.00 -8.96
CA GLN A 195 12.98 -7.14 -8.02
C GLN A 195 13.09 -8.56 -7.49
N GLY A 196 11.98 -9.19 -7.15
CA GLY A 196 11.96 -10.59 -6.68
C GLY A 196 12.48 -11.59 -7.69
N ALA A 197 12.49 -11.25 -8.98
CA ALA A 197 13.03 -12.09 -10.05
C ALA A 197 14.48 -11.75 -10.43
N VAL A 198 15.04 -10.64 -9.93
CA VAL A 198 16.46 -10.30 -10.14
C VAL A 198 17.32 -11.41 -9.50
N GLY A 199 18.16 -12.04 -10.28
CA GLY A 199 18.95 -13.21 -9.83
C GLY A 199 18.33 -14.57 -10.16
N ILE A 200 17.12 -14.59 -10.75
CA ILE A 200 16.49 -15.82 -11.25
C ILE A 200 16.58 -15.83 -12.78
N GLY A 201 17.31 -16.77 -13.36
CA GLY A 201 17.46 -16.89 -14.80
C GLY A 201 17.98 -15.61 -15.45
N GLU A 202 17.22 -15.02 -16.39
CA GLU A 202 17.56 -13.77 -17.08
C GLU A 202 17.16 -12.49 -16.34
N GLY A 203 16.86 -12.58 -15.05
CA GLY A 203 16.36 -11.46 -14.24
C GLY A 203 17.29 -10.23 -14.23
N SER A 204 18.58 -10.39 -14.52
CA SER A 204 19.49 -9.24 -14.66
C SER A 204 19.07 -8.24 -15.75
N LYS A 205 18.32 -8.68 -16.77
CA LYS A 205 17.76 -7.83 -17.81
C LYS A 205 16.72 -6.84 -17.25
N LEU A 206 16.15 -7.11 -16.07
CA LEU A 206 15.14 -6.31 -15.41
C LEU A 206 15.72 -5.15 -14.60
N LEU A 207 17.04 -5.12 -14.34
CA LEU A 207 17.67 -4.12 -13.47
C LEU A 207 17.41 -2.68 -13.92
N SER A 208 17.45 -2.42 -15.23
CA SER A 208 17.15 -1.07 -15.74
C SER A 208 15.71 -0.63 -15.45
N GLY A 209 14.77 -1.58 -15.50
CA GLY A 209 13.37 -1.36 -15.12
C GLY A 209 13.21 -1.06 -13.63
N VAL A 210 13.92 -1.82 -12.79
CA VAL A 210 13.98 -1.59 -11.34
C VAL A 210 14.43 -0.16 -11.04
N HIS A 211 15.58 0.26 -11.59
CA HIS A 211 16.13 1.60 -11.36
C HIS A 211 15.17 2.72 -11.79
N ARG A 212 14.53 2.57 -12.98
CA ARG A 212 13.55 3.57 -13.43
C ARG A 212 12.34 3.67 -12.51
N ALA A 213 11.84 2.55 -12.01
CA ALA A 213 10.70 2.53 -11.09
C ALA A 213 11.05 3.17 -9.74
N GLU A 214 12.21 2.84 -9.18
CA GLU A 214 12.72 3.44 -7.94
C GLU A 214 12.89 4.95 -8.08
N GLU A 215 13.46 5.41 -9.20
CA GLU A 215 13.63 6.83 -9.46
C GLU A 215 12.28 7.55 -9.59
N TRP A 216 11.31 6.94 -10.27
CA TRP A 216 9.97 7.49 -10.38
C TRP A 216 9.28 7.59 -9.02
N LEU A 217 9.34 6.55 -8.20
CA LEU A 217 8.73 6.52 -6.85
C LEU A 217 9.34 7.57 -5.90
N ARG A 218 10.63 7.88 -6.03
CA ARG A 218 11.28 8.96 -5.26
C ARG A 218 10.80 10.35 -5.65
N LYS A 219 10.32 10.55 -6.89
CA LYS A 219 9.99 11.87 -7.45
C LYS A 219 8.50 12.11 -7.69
N VAL A 220 7.68 11.07 -7.64
CA VAL A 220 6.25 11.20 -7.92
C VAL A 220 5.55 12.10 -6.92
N PRO A 221 4.68 13.05 -7.34
CA PRO A 221 3.92 13.87 -6.42
C PRO A 221 2.92 13.05 -5.61
N VAL A 222 2.93 13.20 -4.30
CA VAL A 222 1.99 12.59 -3.36
C VAL A 222 0.84 13.57 -3.12
N ARG A 223 -0.38 13.23 -3.54
CA ARG A 223 -1.52 14.15 -3.55
C ARG A 223 -2.70 13.68 -2.71
N THR A 224 -2.82 12.39 -2.49
CA THR A 224 -3.96 11.76 -1.82
C THR A 224 -3.49 10.91 -0.65
N VAL A 225 -4.41 10.53 0.23
CA VAL A 225 -4.13 9.58 1.32
C VAL A 225 -3.69 8.24 0.76
N LEU A 226 -4.27 7.83 -0.37
CA LEU A 226 -3.90 6.59 -1.05
C LEU A 226 -2.47 6.65 -1.61
N ASP A 227 -2.10 7.75 -2.28
CA ASP A 227 -0.73 7.97 -2.75
C ASP A 227 0.25 7.90 -1.58
N ALA A 228 -0.09 8.59 -0.48
CA ALA A 228 0.74 8.64 0.72
C ALA A 228 0.95 7.25 1.34
N ALA A 229 -0.11 6.45 1.46
CA ALA A 229 0.00 5.07 1.95
C ALA A 229 0.89 4.22 1.03
N SER A 230 0.73 4.36 -0.28
CA SER A 230 1.51 3.61 -1.28
C SER A 230 2.99 4.00 -1.28
N ILE A 231 3.30 5.29 -1.13
CA ILE A 231 4.69 5.77 -1.01
C ILE A 231 5.33 5.25 0.29
N LEU A 232 4.62 5.22 1.40
CA LEU A 232 5.17 4.66 2.65
C LEU A 232 5.60 3.20 2.48
N LEU A 233 4.84 2.40 1.72
CA LEU A 233 5.24 1.03 1.38
C LEU A 233 6.50 1.03 0.50
N ALA A 234 6.52 1.85 -0.54
CA ALA A 234 7.61 1.89 -1.52
C ALA A 234 8.95 2.34 -0.93
N VAL A 235 8.94 3.29 0.04
CA VAL A 235 10.16 3.87 0.63
C VAL A 235 10.48 3.32 2.03
N ALA A 236 9.80 2.24 2.47
CA ALA A 236 9.93 1.72 3.84
C ALA A 236 11.36 1.38 4.25
N GLY A 237 12.15 0.80 3.35
CA GLY A 237 13.55 0.40 3.60
C GLY A 237 14.60 1.41 3.13
N GLN A 238 14.20 2.52 2.52
CA GLN A 238 15.12 3.47 1.90
C GLN A 238 15.64 4.50 2.93
N THR A 239 16.92 4.89 2.82
CA THR A 239 17.57 5.80 3.77
C THR A 239 18.10 7.10 3.15
N ASP A 240 18.01 7.25 1.82
CA ASP A 240 18.42 8.45 1.10
C ASP A 240 17.52 9.66 1.46
N SER A 241 17.98 10.86 1.12
CA SER A 241 17.32 12.12 1.48
C SER A 241 15.96 12.29 0.76
N GLU A 242 15.86 11.86 -0.49
CA GLU A 242 14.63 11.99 -1.28
C GLU A 242 13.54 11.07 -0.71
N SER A 243 13.87 9.81 -0.41
CA SER A 243 12.96 8.86 0.22
C SER A 243 12.52 9.31 1.63
N ARG A 244 13.40 9.96 2.39
CA ARG A 244 13.05 10.58 3.67
C ARG A 244 12.02 11.69 3.50
N SER A 245 12.25 12.60 2.57
CA SER A 245 11.34 13.72 2.28
C SER A 245 9.96 13.21 1.83
N GLN A 246 9.93 12.19 0.97
CA GLN A 246 8.70 11.52 0.56
C GLN A 246 7.95 10.90 1.75
N ARG A 247 8.67 10.24 2.64
CA ARG A 247 8.09 9.64 3.86
C ARG A 247 7.49 10.69 4.79
N GLU A 248 8.19 11.79 5.03
CA GLU A 248 7.69 12.89 5.87
C GLU A 248 6.41 13.52 5.29
N LEU A 249 6.41 13.80 3.99
CA LEU A 249 5.23 14.31 3.28
C LEU A 249 4.06 13.33 3.36
N ALA A 250 4.29 12.06 3.08
CA ALA A 250 3.28 11.02 3.12
C ALA A 250 2.67 10.87 4.53
N LEU A 251 3.50 10.87 5.57
CA LEU A 251 3.02 10.84 6.96
C LEU A 251 2.19 12.06 7.33
N ALA A 252 2.56 13.25 6.84
CA ALA A 252 1.79 14.47 7.06
C ALA A 252 0.39 14.37 6.42
N ILE A 253 0.32 13.90 5.18
CA ILE A 253 -0.95 13.70 4.45
C ILE A 253 -1.84 12.67 5.16
N ILE A 254 -1.29 11.53 5.57
CA ILE A 254 -2.06 10.50 6.28
C ILE A 254 -2.61 11.02 7.61
N ARG A 255 -1.79 11.74 8.39
CA ARG A 255 -2.24 12.31 9.67
C ARG A 255 -3.35 13.34 9.47
N LYS A 256 -3.22 14.19 8.45
CA LYS A 256 -4.23 15.20 8.11
C LYS A 256 -5.52 14.57 7.60
N GLY A 257 -5.42 13.50 6.82
CA GLY A 257 -6.57 12.82 6.21
C GLY A 257 -7.31 11.86 7.15
N GLN A 258 -6.88 11.72 8.41
CA GLN A 258 -7.58 10.87 9.36
C GLN A 258 -8.90 11.51 9.82
N ALA A 259 -10.00 10.82 9.59
CA ALA A 259 -11.31 11.24 10.04
C ALA A 259 -11.45 11.14 11.57
N ARG A 260 -12.42 11.83 12.16
CA ARG A 260 -12.72 11.77 13.60
C ARG A 260 -13.07 10.36 14.08
N SER A 261 -13.61 9.53 13.21
CA SER A 261 -13.88 8.11 13.47
C SER A 261 -12.62 7.24 13.59
N GLY A 262 -11.43 7.79 13.27
CA GLY A 262 -10.17 7.06 13.21
C GLY A 262 -9.88 6.40 11.86
N GLY A 263 -10.83 6.39 10.93
CA GLY A 263 -10.65 5.87 9.57
C GLY A 263 -10.04 6.89 8.60
N TRP A 264 -9.79 6.43 7.38
CA TRP A 264 -9.30 7.27 6.28
C TRP A 264 -10.18 7.08 5.04
N GLY A 265 -10.47 8.19 4.36
CA GLY A 265 -10.93 8.19 2.99
C GLY A 265 -9.76 8.31 2.00
N PRO A 266 -10.02 8.24 0.69
CA PRO A 266 -8.97 8.37 -0.33
C PRO A 266 -8.35 9.77 -0.39
N TYR A 267 -9.03 10.79 0.11
CA TYR A 267 -8.61 12.19 0.07
C TYR A 267 -8.51 12.78 1.48
N GLU A 268 -7.69 13.84 1.64
CA GLU A 268 -7.50 14.55 2.91
C GLU A 268 -8.78 15.17 3.51
N THR A 269 -9.77 15.43 2.68
CA THR A 269 -11.03 16.08 3.05
C THR A 269 -12.23 15.13 2.96
N ALA A 270 -12.01 13.85 2.85
CA ALA A 270 -13.11 12.89 2.89
C ALA A 270 -13.80 12.91 4.25
N PRO A 271 -15.14 12.99 4.30
CA PRO A 271 -15.92 13.10 5.53
C PRO A 271 -15.80 11.83 6.40
#